data_03d1e1a53fb3e9767f3e9a061c155414
#
_entry.id   03d1e1a53fb3e9767f3e9a061c155414
#
_cell.length_a   1.000
_cell.length_b   1.000
_cell.length_c   1.000
_cell.angle_alpha   90.00
_cell.angle_beta   90.00
_cell.angle_gamma   90.00
#
_symmetry.space_group_name_H-M   'P 1'
#
loop_
_entity.id
_entity.type
_entity.pdbx_description
1 polymer ?
#
loop_
_entity_poly.entity_id
_entity_poly.type
_entity_poly.pdbx_seq_one_letter_code
_entity_poly.pdbx_strand_id
1 'polypeptide(L)'
;NDVIEFLVPKEMVSASSVRIFVLWTTLPSLVLIIIALIFLKNQTKPLVKLAKAAERFGKGDYVNDFRASGSQEIRKAAFEFDRMAKRINRHLNQRAEMLSGISHDLRTPLTRLKLQLAMLKQKEISDKMSKDIDEMEKMLNDYLQFAKTQIQEDTVLINLNNLLNSIKNSFDDSNLFFNNSTTIVELKGRPTALKRSFENIIQNGLSYGKKVYLNIQKGNKRVTVTIEDDGPGIPEDQYKNVFKPFFRLDKSRSLNQSGVGLGLAIVEDIINSHGGNIQLGKSKYNGLQVK
;
A
#
# COMPACT_ATOMS: atom_id res chain seq x y z
N ASN A 1 65.55 -71.80 21.49
CA ASN A 1 64.74 -70.64 20.97
C ASN A 1 63.44 -71.25 20.36
N ASP A 2 62.38 -71.31 21.16
CA ASP A 2 61.09 -71.77 20.70
C ASP A 2 60.37 -70.51 20.07
N VAL A 3 60.18 -70.52 18.76
CA VAL A 3 59.39 -69.52 18.01
C VAL A 3 57.95 -69.99 18.01
N ILE A 4 57.05 -69.27 18.65
CA ILE A 4 55.60 -69.56 18.61
C ILE A 4 55.03 -68.76 17.42
N GLU A 5 54.65 -69.50 16.36
CA GLU A 5 53.93 -68.92 15.22
C GLU A 5 52.41 -68.86 15.52
N PHE A 6 51.84 -67.66 15.57
CA PHE A 6 50.36 -67.44 15.61
C PHE A 6 49.80 -67.31 14.20
N LEU A 7 49.13 -68.36 13.72
CA LEU A 7 48.33 -68.26 12.48
C LEU A 7 47.02 -67.66 12.75
N VAL A 8 46.89 -66.34 12.42
CA VAL A 8 45.64 -65.65 12.48
C VAL A 8 44.99 -65.63 11.08
N PRO A 9 43.75 -66.10 10.90
CA PRO A 9 43.09 -66.08 9.61
C PRO A 9 42.96 -64.63 9.11
N LYS A 10 43.47 -64.33 7.91
CA LYS A 10 43.49 -62.96 7.29
C LYS A 10 42.10 -62.37 7.10
N GLU A 11 41.08 -63.21 7.00
CA GLU A 11 39.69 -62.82 6.85
C GLU A 11 39.07 -62.25 8.13
N MET A 12 39.55 -62.59 9.33
CA MET A 12 39.05 -62.10 10.60
C MET A 12 39.56 -60.72 10.93
N VAL A 13 40.65 -60.26 10.37
CA VAL A 13 41.28 -58.97 10.71
C VAL A 13 40.88 -57.86 9.76
N SER A 14 40.52 -58.17 8.51
CA SER A 14 40.35 -57.16 7.49
C SER A 14 38.89 -56.75 7.18
N ALA A 15 37.94 -57.67 7.31
CA ALA A 15 36.54 -57.33 6.83
C ALA A 15 35.65 -56.78 7.92
N SER A 16 35.82 -57.05 9.20
CA SER A 16 34.96 -56.56 10.26
C SER A 16 35.37 -55.16 10.73
N SER A 17 36.66 -54.83 10.72
CA SER A 17 37.16 -53.52 11.17
C SER A 17 36.78 -52.39 10.24
N VAL A 18 36.78 -52.58 8.92
CA VAL A 18 36.40 -51.54 7.96
C VAL A 18 34.90 -51.23 8.02
N ARG A 19 34.05 -52.24 8.11
CA ARG A 19 32.58 -52.01 8.22
C ARG A 19 32.23 -51.33 9.53
N ILE A 20 32.83 -51.76 10.64
CA ILE A 20 32.63 -51.14 11.94
C ILE A 20 33.14 -49.69 11.91
N PHE A 21 34.29 -49.42 11.34
CA PHE A 21 34.83 -48.05 11.21
C PHE A 21 33.92 -47.14 10.40
N VAL A 22 33.43 -47.60 9.23
CA VAL A 22 32.49 -46.85 8.40
C VAL A 22 31.19 -46.55 9.17
N LEU A 23 30.66 -47.55 9.89
CA LEU A 23 29.42 -47.39 10.65
C LEU A 23 29.59 -46.43 11.84
N TRP A 24 30.73 -46.51 12.54
CA TRP A 24 31.06 -45.62 13.66
C TRP A 24 31.35 -44.15 13.24
N THR A 25 31.78 -43.94 12.00
CA THR A 25 32.01 -42.58 11.49
C THR A 25 30.78 -42.00 10.83
N THR A 26 30.02 -42.80 10.06
CA THR A 26 28.85 -42.28 9.30
C THR A 26 27.62 -42.04 10.17
N LEU A 27 27.33 -42.92 11.14
CA LEU A 27 26.12 -42.76 11.99
C LEU A 27 26.17 -41.51 12.86
N PRO A 28 27.25 -41.21 13.62
CA PRO A 28 27.33 -39.96 14.38
C PRO A 28 27.34 -38.74 13.49
N SER A 29 27.97 -38.76 12.31
CA SER A 29 27.95 -37.65 11.35
C SER A 29 26.54 -37.35 10.85
N LEU A 30 25.76 -38.40 10.53
CA LEU A 30 24.37 -38.26 10.10
C LEU A 30 23.50 -37.66 11.22
N VAL A 31 23.66 -38.09 12.45
CA VAL A 31 22.96 -37.56 13.62
C VAL A 31 23.30 -36.09 13.83
N LEU A 32 24.58 -35.70 13.74
CA LEU A 32 25.01 -34.32 13.87
C LEU A 32 24.43 -33.42 12.75
N ILE A 33 24.37 -33.93 11.51
CA ILE A 33 23.74 -33.20 10.39
C ILE A 33 22.26 -32.97 10.66
N ILE A 34 21.53 -33.99 11.13
CA ILE A 34 20.11 -33.86 11.45
C ILE A 34 19.91 -32.83 12.57
N ILE A 35 20.70 -32.88 13.63
CA ILE A 35 20.65 -31.91 14.74
C ILE A 35 20.93 -30.49 14.20
N ALA A 36 21.96 -30.31 13.37
CA ALA A 36 22.32 -29.04 12.77
C ALA A 36 21.19 -28.49 11.89
N LEU A 37 20.55 -29.33 11.07
CA LEU A 37 19.42 -28.91 10.22
C LEU A 37 18.20 -28.49 11.05
N ILE A 38 17.88 -29.23 12.12
CA ILE A 38 16.79 -28.86 13.05
C ILE A 38 17.12 -27.52 13.73
N PHE A 39 18.35 -27.35 14.20
CA PHE A 39 18.81 -26.13 14.83
C PHE A 39 18.73 -24.94 13.88
N LEU A 40 19.27 -25.06 12.67
CA LEU A 40 19.17 -24.00 11.62
C LEU A 40 17.72 -23.65 11.29
N LYS A 41 16.86 -24.65 11.12
CA LYS A 41 15.43 -24.42 10.86
C LYS A 41 14.76 -23.67 12.00
N ASN A 42 15.09 -23.97 13.25
CA ASN A 42 14.54 -23.29 14.42
C ASN A 42 15.07 -21.86 14.57
N GLN A 43 16.28 -21.57 14.13
CA GLN A 43 16.85 -20.22 14.13
C GLN A 43 16.33 -19.35 12.97
N THR A 44 16.16 -19.91 11.78
CA THR A 44 15.74 -19.14 10.59
C THR A 44 14.26 -18.82 10.58
N LYS A 45 13.39 -19.69 11.09
CA LYS A 45 11.93 -19.45 11.12
C LYS A 45 11.53 -18.14 11.81
N PRO A 46 12.02 -17.80 13.02
CA PRO A 46 11.68 -16.53 13.67
C PRO A 46 12.18 -15.31 12.90
N LEU A 47 13.36 -15.39 12.27
CA LEU A 47 13.89 -14.30 11.46
C LEU A 47 13.03 -14.03 10.23
N VAL A 48 12.59 -15.08 9.54
CA VAL A 48 11.65 -14.96 8.40
C VAL A 48 10.31 -14.37 8.85
N LYS A 49 9.82 -14.73 10.04
CA LYS A 49 8.59 -14.11 10.60
C LYS A 49 8.78 -12.62 10.87
N LEU A 50 9.91 -12.22 11.44
CA LEU A 50 10.24 -10.82 11.67
C LEU A 50 10.32 -10.03 10.35
N ALA A 51 11.01 -10.58 9.34
CA ALA A 51 11.10 -9.96 8.03
C ALA A 51 9.72 -9.77 7.36
N LYS A 52 8.85 -10.79 7.44
CA LYS A 52 7.47 -10.69 6.95
C LYS A 52 6.63 -9.67 7.72
N ALA A 53 6.82 -9.57 9.05
CA ALA A 53 6.13 -8.55 9.85
C ALA A 53 6.59 -7.14 9.46
N ALA A 54 7.89 -6.95 9.21
CA ALA A 54 8.44 -5.69 8.74
C ALA A 54 7.94 -5.32 7.34
N GLU A 55 7.88 -6.29 6.41
CA GLU A 55 7.30 -6.09 5.08
C GLU A 55 5.81 -5.70 5.15
N ARG A 56 5.02 -6.39 5.97
CA ARG A 56 3.60 -6.06 6.17
C ARG A 56 3.41 -4.68 6.76
N PHE A 57 4.22 -4.34 7.78
CA PHE A 57 4.19 -3.01 8.38
C PHE A 57 4.54 -1.92 7.36
N GLY A 58 5.55 -2.14 6.50
CA GLY A 58 5.88 -1.23 5.40
C GLY A 58 4.78 -1.06 4.35
N LYS A 59 3.89 -2.04 4.22
CA LYS A 59 2.67 -1.99 3.39
C LYS A 59 1.46 -1.41 4.13
N GLY A 60 1.65 -0.84 5.33
CA GLY A 60 0.57 -0.26 6.13
C GLY A 60 -0.35 -1.29 6.82
N ASP A 61 0.02 -2.58 6.83
CA ASP A 61 -0.74 -3.65 7.47
C ASP A 61 -0.13 -3.93 8.86
N TYR A 62 -0.72 -3.31 9.89
CA TYR A 62 -0.22 -3.46 11.26
C TYR A 62 -0.68 -4.78 11.88
N VAL A 63 0.27 -5.64 12.23
CA VAL A 63 0.00 -6.93 12.88
C VAL A 63 0.03 -6.74 14.40
N ASN A 64 -1.13 -6.68 15.04
CA ASN A 64 -1.25 -6.54 16.50
C ASN A 64 -0.66 -7.73 17.29
N ASP A 65 -0.40 -8.87 16.67
CA ASP A 65 -0.07 -10.13 17.35
C ASP A 65 1.29 -10.69 16.92
N PHE A 66 2.31 -9.84 16.83
CA PHE A 66 3.65 -10.33 16.56
C PHE A 66 4.29 -10.88 17.84
N ARG A 67 4.21 -12.23 18.01
CA ARG A 67 4.89 -12.91 19.12
C ARG A 67 6.35 -13.15 18.78
N ALA A 68 7.24 -12.50 19.53
CA ALA A 68 8.68 -12.72 19.46
C ALA A 68 9.04 -14.17 19.83
N SER A 69 9.76 -14.85 18.96
CA SER A 69 10.23 -16.23 19.19
C SER A 69 11.67 -16.39 18.68
N GLY A 70 12.37 -17.45 19.07
CA GLY A 70 13.75 -17.71 18.67
C GLY A 70 14.79 -17.41 19.74
N SER A 71 16.05 -17.18 19.34
CA SER A 71 17.14 -16.82 20.25
C SER A 71 16.89 -15.50 20.97
N GLN A 72 17.68 -15.20 22.00
CA GLN A 72 17.53 -13.98 22.80
C GLN A 72 17.70 -12.71 21.94
N GLU A 73 18.62 -12.73 20.99
CA GLU A 73 18.92 -11.63 20.06
C GLU A 73 17.72 -11.38 19.13
N ILE A 74 17.16 -12.46 18.56
CA ILE A 74 16.00 -12.37 17.67
C ILE A 74 14.76 -11.87 18.44
N ARG A 75 14.55 -12.34 19.66
CA ARG A 75 13.45 -11.87 20.52
C ARG A 75 13.61 -10.38 20.85
N LYS A 76 14.85 -9.93 21.15
CA LYS A 76 15.14 -8.52 21.42
C LYS A 76 14.87 -7.67 20.17
N ALA A 77 15.36 -8.08 19.00
CA ALA A 77 15.11 -7.39 17.74
C ALA A 77 13.60 -7.32 17.40
N ALA A 78 12.88 -8.40 17.64
CA ALA A 78 11.43 -8.46 17.43
C ALA A 78 10.66 -7.54 18.40
N PHE A 79 11.08 -7.45 19.65
CA PHE A 79 10.51 -6.55 20.65
C PHE A 79 10.75 -5.07 20.28
N GLU A 80 11.97 -4.72 19.88
CA GLU A 80 12.28 -3.33 19.46
C GLU A 80 11.56 -2.95 18.16
N PHE A 81 11.41 -3.90 17.24
CA PHE A 81 10.58 -3.69 16.05
C PHE A 81 9.11 -3.41 16.41
N ASP A 82 8.50 -4.22 17.28
CA ASP A 82 7.12 -4.02 17.74
C ASP A 82 6.95 -2.64 18.42
N ARG A 83 7.90 -2.29 19.29
CA ARG A 83 7.93 -0.99 19.98
C ARG A 83 8.04 0.18 19.01
N MET A 84 8.91 0.06 17.99
CA MET A 84 9.05 1.05 16.92
C MET A 84 7.75 1.17 16.12
N ALA A 85 7.17 0.05 15.68
CA ALA A 85 5.93 0.03 14.93
C ALA A 85 4.77 0.67 15.70
N LYS A 86 4.63 0.36 16.99
CA LYS A 86 3.63 0.99 17.89
C LYS A 86 3.85 2.49 18.04
N ARG A 87 5.10 2.94 18.15
CA ARG A 87 5.43 4.37 18.23
C ARG A 87 5.06 5.10 16.95
N ILE A 88 5.44 4.58 15.80
CA ILE A 88 5.11 5.17 14.49
C ILE A 88 3.59 5.28 14.34
N ASN A 89 2.87 4.22 14.64
CA ASN A 89 1.41 4.20 14.53
C ASN A 89 0.74 5.21 15.46
N ARG A 90 1.25 5.35 16.69
CA ARG A 90 0.78 6.39 17.63
C ARG A 90 1.00 7.80 17.08
N HIS A 91 2.18 8.07 16.51
CA HIS A 91 2.46 9.38 15.90
C HIS A 91 1.55 9.68 14.70
N LEU A 92 1.28 8.68 13.86
CA LEU A 92 0.35 8.84 12.73
C LEU A 92 -1.07 9.16 13.24
N ASN A 93 -1.55 8.44 14.25
CA ASN A 93 -2.88 8.67 14.84
C ASN A 93 -2.97 10.06 15.51
N GLN A 94 -1.97 10.44 16.32
CA GLN A 94 -1.92 11.76 16.94
C GLN A 94 -1.92 12.88 15.90
N ARG A 95 -1.16 12.72 14.82
CA ARG A 95 -1.15 13.69 13.71
C ARG A 95 -2.53 13.81 13.07
N ALA A 96 -3.22 12.70 12.83
CA ALA A 96 -4.55 12.69 12.24
C ALA A 96 -5.61 13.29 13.18
N GLU A 97 -5.54 13.02 14.49
CA GLU A 97 -6.41 13.62 15.50
C GLU A 97 -6.19 15.13 15.60
N MET A 98 -4.93 15.57 15.66
CA MET A 98 -4.58 17.00 15.68
C MET A 98 -5.12 17.74 14.45
N LEU A 99 -4.92 17.17 13.25
CA LEU A 99 -5.44 17.74 12.01
C LEU A 99 -6.97 17.76 11.98
N SER A 100 -7.62 16.75 12.55
CA SER A 100 -9.09 16.71 12.68
C SER A 100 -9.60 17.82 13.60
N GLY A 101 -8.92 18.09 14.72
CA GLY A 101 -9.20 19.20 15.63
C GLY A 101 -9.03 20.55 14.96
N ILE A 102 -7.88 20.79 14.32
CA ILE A 102 -7.60 22.03 13.60
C ILE A 102 -8.67 22.31 12.53
N SER A 103 -9.10 21.29 11.79
CA SER A 103 -10.12 21.46 10.78
C SER A 103 -11.49 21.84 11.36
N HIS A 104 -11.88 21.23 12.47
CA HIS A 104 -13.09 21.61 13.17
C HIS A 104 -13.03 23.09 13.59
N ASP A 105 -11.91 23.51 14.15
CA ASP A 105 -11.71 24.87 14.63
C ASP A 105 -11.63 25.91 13.51
N LEU A 106 -11.11 25.51 12.33
CA LEU A 106 -11.11 26.37 11.14
C LEU A 106 -12.46 26.44 10.45
N ARG A 107 -13.31 25.43 10.54
CA ARG A 107 -14.67 25.46 9.94
C ARG A 107 -15.55 26.51 10.58
N THR A 108 -15.43 26.73 11.89
CA THR A 108 -16.21 27.72 12.62
C THR A 108 -16.02 29.16 12.10
N PRO A 109 -14.76 29.69 11.97
CA PRO A 109 -14.56 31.04 11.41
C PRO A 109 -14.94 31.11 9.94
N LEU A 110 -14.73 30.05 9.12
CA LEU A 110 -15.15 30.04 7.72
C LEU A 110 -16.67 30.15 7.59
N THR A 111 -17.43 29.43 8.40
CA THR A 111 -18.91 29.54 8.45
C THR A 111 -19.33 30.94 8.86
N ARG A 112 -18.64 31.55 9.85
CA ARG A 112 -18.93 32.93 10.27
C ARG A 112 -18.67 33.93 9.16
N LEU A 113 -17.56 33.76 8.42
CA LEU A 113 -17.27 34.62 7.25
C LEU A 113 -18.35 34.48 6.17
N LYS A 114 -18.82 33.28 5.86
CA LYS A 114 -19.93 33.05 4.93
C LYS A 114 -21.21 33.80 5.35
N LEU A 115 -21.54 33.71 6.64
CA LEU A 115 -22.72 34.42 7.17
C LEU A 115 -22.57 35.94 7.05
N GLN A 116 -21.39 36.49 7.35
CA GLN A 116 -21.10 37.91 7.19
C GLN A 116 -21.19 38.36 5.73
N LEU A 117 -20.66 37.56 4.79
CA LEU A 117 -20.74 37.84 3.36
C LEU A 117 -22.18 37.80 2.85
N ALA A 118 -23.00 36.88 3.35
CA ALA A 118 -24.44 36.83 2.99
C ALA A 118 -25.22 38.08 3.41
N MET A 119 -24.71 38.84 4.39
CA MET A 119 -25.32 40.09 4.86
C MET A 119 -24.86 41.33 4.06
N LEU A 120 -23.86 41.21 3.19
CA LEU A 120 -23.36 42.31 2.37
C LEU A 120 -24.33 42.65 1.22
N LYS A 121 -24.57 43.95 0.99
CA LYS A 121 -25.43 44.42 -0.10
C LYS A 121 -24.77 44.28 -1.49
N GLN A 122 -23.43 44.17 -1.56
CA GLN A 122 -22.68 44.03 -2.82
C GLN A 122 -22.61 42.57 -3.24
N LYS A 123 -23.59 42.08 -3.95
CA LYS A 123 -23.78 40.70 -4.35
C LYS A 123 -22.57 40.13 -5.10
N GLU A 124 -21.99 40.84 -6.07
CA GLU A 124 -20.89 40.35 -6.91
C GLU A 124 -19.61 40.08 -6.13
N ILE A 125 -19.28 40.95 -5.16
CA ILE A 125 -18.12 40.76 -4.28
C ILE A 125 -18.38 39.62 -3.29
N SER A 126 -19.58 39.57 -2.72
CA SER A 126 -20.03 38.53 -1.80
C SER A 126 -19.95 37.13 -2.45
N ASP A 127 -20.42 37.00 -3.70
CA ASP A 127 -20.41 35.73 -4.42
C ASP A 127 -18.97 35.26 -4.75
N LYS A 128 -18.05 36.17 -5.11
CA LYS A 128 -16.64 35.84 -5.32
C LYS A 128 -15.97 35.36 -4.03
N MET A 129 -16.14 36.13 -2.94
CA MET A 129 -15.55 35.75 -1.64
C MET A 129 -16.15 34.45 -1.06
N SER A 130 -17.45 34.20 -1.30
CA SER A 130 -18.11 32.97 -0.88
C SER A 130 -17.50 31.77 -1.61
N LYS A 131 -17.21 31.86 -2.91
CA LYS A 131 -16.51 30.81 -3.67
C LYS A 131 -15.11 30.54 -3.13
N ASP A 132 -14.36 31.57 -2.78
CA ASP A 132 -13.02 31.42 -2.19
C ASP A 132 -13.11 30.69 -0.85
N ILE A 133 -14.10 30.99 -0.02
CA ILE A 133 -14.31 30.25 1.25
C ILE A 133 -14.73 28.82 1.01
N ASP A 134 -15.59 28.53 0.02
CA ASP A 134 -15.96 27.16 -0.36
C ASP A 134 -14.73 26.37 -0.81
N GLU A 135 -13.83 27.01 -1.56
CA GLU A 135 -12.56 26.40 -1.96
C GLU A 135 -11.65 26.11 -0.76
N MET A 136 -11.55 27.04 0.21
CA MET A 136 -10.80 26.83 1.45
C MET A 136 -11.37 25.66 2.28
N GLU A 137 -12.70 25.56 2.42
CA GLU A 137 -13.34 24.43 3.10
C GLU A 137 -13.05 23.10 2.40
N LYS A 138 -13.08 23.09 1.07
CA LYS A 138 -12.74 21.92 0.27
C LYS A 138 -11.27 21.53 0.47
N MET A 139 -10.34 22.48 0.40
CA MET A 139 -8.91 22.23 0.66
C MET A 139 -8.69 21.62 2.03
N LEU A 140 -9.35 22.16 3.06
CA LEU A 140 -9.25 21.67 4.43
C LEU A 140 -9.76 20.23 4.56
N ASN A 141 -10.91 19.93 3.95
CA ASN A 141 -11.49 18.59 3.95
C ASN A 141 -10.60 17.58 3.18
N ASP A 142 -10.05 17.96 2.03
CA ASP A 142 -9.16 17.11 1.23
C ASP A 142 -7.85 16.80 1.99
N TYR A 143 -7.30 17.82 2.70
CA TYR A 143 -6.11 17.65 3.53
C TYR A 143 -6.36 16.72 4.73
N LEU A 144 -7.51 16.89 5.40
CA LEU A 144 -7.93 15.98 6.48
C LEU A 144 -8.11 14.55 6.01
N GLN A 145 -8.73 14.39 4.86
CA GLN A 145 -8.90 13.07 4.28
C GLN A 145 -7.56 12.44 3.92
N PHE A 146 -6.59 13.22 3.43
CA PHE A 146 -5.23 12.75 3.18
C PHE A 146 -4.57 12.24 4.48
N ALA A 147 -4.66 13.02 5.55
CA ALA A 147 -4.09 12.63 6.84
C ALA A 147 -4.76 11.39 7.45
N LYS A 148 -6.08 11.21 7.24
CA LYS A 148 -6.84 10.06 7.75
C LYS A 148 -6.63 8.78 6.95
N THR A 149 -6.17 8.84 5.71
CA THR A 149 -5.96 7.64 4.86
C THR A 149 -4.88 6.71 5.42
N GLN A 150 -4.02 7.21 6.30
CA GLN A 150 -2.99 6.43 7.01
C GLN A 150 -3.53 5.71 8.26
N ILE A 151 -4.82 5.90 8.63
CA ILE A 151 -5.44 5.25 9.78
C ILE A 151 -5.99 3.89 9.36
N GLN A 152 -5.87 2.93 10.26
CA GLN A 152 -6.13 1.50 10.11
C GLN A 152 -7.50 1.19 9.52
N GLU A 153 -7.50 0.64 8.32
CA GLU A 153 -8.59 -0.12 7.75
C GLU A 153 -8.11 -1.56 7.60
N ASP A 154 -8.93 -2.54 7.99
CA ASP A 154 -8.55 -3.94 7.88
C ASP A 154 -8.44 -4.39 6.43
N THR A 155 -7.39 -5.18 6.16
CA THR A 155 -7.20 -5.80 4.85
C THR A 155 -8.14 -6.99 4.70
N VAL A 156 -9.09 -6.90 3.80
CA VAL A 156 -10.10 -7.95 3.52
C VAL A 156 -10.02 -8.42 2.06
N LEU A 157 -10.67 -9.54 1.76
CA LEU A 157 -10.82 -9.99 0.37
C LEU A 157 -11.89 -9.14 -0.32
N ILE A 158 -11.53 -8.47 -1.40
CA ILE A 158 -12.38 -7.53 -2.14
C ILE A 158 -12.65 -8.09 -3.53
N ASN A 159 -13.93 -8.10 -3.95
CA ASN A 159 -14.30 -8.25 -5.34
C ASN A 159 -14.17 -6.89 -6.05
N LEU A 160 -13.14 -6.76 -6.89
CA LEU A 160 -12.79 -5.50 -7.55
C LEU A 160 -13.84 -5.05 -8.56
N ASN A 161 -14.49 -6.01 -9.24
CA ASN A 161 -15.56 -5.71 -10.19
C ASN A 161 -16.75 -5.03 -9.47
N ASN A 162 -17.14 -5.57 -8.31
CA ASN A 162 -18.22 -5.00 -7.51
C ASN A 162 -17.84 -3.61 -6.97
N LEU A 163 -16.60 -3.43 -6.52
CA LEU A 163 -16.11 -2.14 -6.06
C LEU A 163 -16.19 -1.09 -7.17
N LEU A 164 -15.66 -1.37 -8.36
CA LEU A 164 -15.68 -0.42 -9.48
C LEU A 164 -17.09 -0.18 -10.02
N ASN A 165 -17.97 -1.17 -10.01
CA ASN A 165 -19.39 -0.97 -10.32
C ASN A 165 -20.08 -0.04 -9.30
N SER A 166 -19.77 -0.20 -8.01
CA SER A 166 -20.32 0.70 -6.98
C SER A 166 -19.85 2.15 -7.16
N ILE A 167 -18.60 2.34 -7.57
CA ILE A 167 -18.04 3.65 -7.88
C ILE A 167 -18.74 4.22 -9.12
N LYS A 168 -18.85 3.45 -10.21
CA LYS A 168 -19.55 3.89 -11.41
C LYS A 168 -20.96 4.38 -11.09
N ASN A 169 -21.70 3.65 -10.27
CA ASN A 169 -23.07 4.01 -9.90
C ASN A 169 -23.13 5.27 -9.01
N SER A 170 -22.05 5.60 -8.28
CA SER A 170 -22.01 6.82 -7.44
C SER A 170 -21.73 8.10 -8.23
N PHE A 171 -21.18 7.99 -9.44
CA PHE A 171 -20.90 9.13 -10.29
C PHE A 171 -22.08 9.51 -11.18
N ASP A 172 -23.19 8.93 -11.21
CA ASP A 172 -24.39 9.26 -12.00
C ASP A 172 -24.06 9.97 -13.35
N ASP A 173 -22.95 9.53 -13.99
CA ASP A 173 -22.37 10.18 -15.17
C ASP A 173 -22.37 9.24 -16.37
N SER A 174 -23.11 9.63 -17.42
CA SER A 174 -23.15 8.91 -18.70
C SER A 174 -21.79 8.86 -19.42
N ASN A 175 -20.83 9.65 -18.96
CA ASN A 175 -19.48 9.75 -19.54
C ASN A 175 -18.45 8.79 -18.91
N LEU A 176 -18.86 7.99 -17.92
CA LEU A 176 -18.01 6.98 -17.28
C LEU A 176 -18.29 5.59 -17.87
N PHE A 177 -17.36 5.09 -18.69
CA PHE A 177 -17.45 3.81 -19.36
C PHE A 177 -16.64 2.75 -18.62
N PHE A 178 -17.29 1.72 -18.12
CA PHE A 178 -16.63 0.59 -17.50
C PHE A 178 -16.79 -0.66 -18.36
N ASN A 179 -15.68 -1.13 -18.94
CA ASN A 179 -15.64 -2.41 -19.62
C ASN A 179 -15.47 -3.51 -18.57
N ASN A 180 -16.59 -4.00 -18.08
CA ASN A 180 -16.61 -5.03 -17.05
C ASN A 180 -16.17 -6.36 -17.67
N SER A 181 -15.02 -6.86 -17.27
CA SER A 181 -14.57 -8.20 -17.58
C SER A 181 -15.55 -9.22 -16.95
N THR A 182 -15.93 -10.25 -17.69
CA THR A 182 -16.73 -11.38 -17.17
C THR A 182 -15.99 -12.18 -16.10
N THR A 183 -14.68 -12.00 -15.98
CA THR A 183 -13.83 -12.67 -14.99
C THR A 183 -13.90 -11.95 -13.66
N ILE A 184 -14.32 -12.65 -12.61
CA ILE A 184 -14.29 -12.14 -11.23
C ILE A 184 -12.84 -11.95 -10.81
N VAL A 185 -12.52 -10.74 -10.35
CA VAL A 185 -11.19 -10.36 -9.87
C VAL A 185 -11.26 -10.09 -8.37
N GLU A 186 -10.63 -10.95 -7.59
CA GLU A 186 -10.52 -10.78 -6.15
C GLU A 186 -9.09 -10.44 -5.76
N LEU A 187 -8.93 -9.51 -4.82
CA LEU A 187 -7.65 -9.13 -4.23
C LEU A 187 -7.80 -8.82 -2.75
N LYS A 188 -6.73 -8.97 -1.99
CA LYS A 188 -6.67 -8.51 -0.60
C LYS A 188 -6.33 -7.03 -0.58
N GLY A 189 -7.16 -6.25 0.09
CA GLY A 189 -6.96 -4.81 0.17
C GLY A 189 -7.88 -4.15 1.20
N ARG A 190 -7.76 -2.84 1.32
CA ARG A 190 -8.60 -1.97 2.14
C ARG A 190 -9.66 -1.34 1.25
N PRO A 191 -10.94 -1.71 1.40
CA PRO A 191 -11.99 -1.34 0.45
C PRO A 191 -12.21 0.17 0.36
N THR A 192 -12.23 0.89 1.49
CA THR A 192 -12.43 2.35 1.51
C THR A 192 -11.25 3.09 0.89
N ALA A 193 -10.02 2.66 1.17
CA ALA A 193 -8.82 3.25 0.59
C ALA A 193 -8.79 3.04 -0.93
N LEU A 194 -9.04 1.83 -1.42
CA LEU A 194 -9.06 1.54 -2.86
C LEU A 194 -10.20 2.27 -3.57
N LYS A 195 -11.40 2.30 -2.98
CA LYS A 195 -12.52 3.08 -3.51
C LYS A 195 -12.12 4.53 -3.74
N ARG A 196 -11.55 5.17 -2.72
CA ARG A 196 -11.07 6.54 -2.78
C ARG A 196 -9.98 6.76 -3.83
N SER A 197 -9.04 5.82 -3.97
CA SER A 197 -8.00 5.87 -5.01
C SER A 197 -8.62 5.94 -6.41
N PHE A 198 -9.57 5.06 -6.71
CA PHE A 198 -10.25 5.07 -8.01
C PHE A 198 -11.13 6.30 -8.21
N GLU A 199 -11.87 6.73 -7.18
CA GLU A 199 -12.68 7.95 -7.24
C GLU A 199 -11.83 9.18 -7.56
N ASN A 200 -10.63 9.32 -6.96
CA ASN A 200 -9.72 10.43 -7.24
C ASN A 200 -9.25 10.44 -8.71
N ILE A 201 -8.92 9.28 -9.28
CA ILE A 201 -8.49 9.20 -10.68
C ILE A 201 -9.66 9.51 -11.61
N ILE A 202 -10.83 8.94 -11.36
CA ILE A 202 -12.05 9.17 -12.15
C ILE A 202 -12.45 10.64 -12.10
N GLN A 203 -12.48 11.24 -10.90
CA GLN A 203 -12.82 12.64 -10.71
C GLN A 203 -11.84 13.56 -11.47
N ASN A 204 -10.54 13.25 -11.44
CA ASN A 204 -9.56 13.97 -12.26
C ASN A 204 -9.86 13.82 -13.75
N GLY A 205 -10.09 12.61 -14.23
CA GLY A 205 -10.42 12.37 -15.63
C GLY A 205 -11.66 13.14 -16.09
N LEU A 206 -12.73 13.16 -15.30
CA LEU A 206 -13.96 13.92 -15.60
C LEU A 206 -13.80 15.44 -15.45
N SER A 207 -12.83 15.89 -14.62
CA SER A 207 -12.56 17.34 -14.46
C SER A 207 -11.75 17.91 -15.61
N TYR A 208 -10.85 17.15 -16.20
CA TYR A 208 -9.97 17.60 -17.29
C TYR A 208 -10.41 17.09 -18.67
N GLY A 209 -11.15 15.97 -18.73
CA GLY A 209 -11.74 15.41 -19.94
C GLY A 209 -13.28 15.45 -19.88
N LYS A 210 -13.87 14.85 -20.92
CA LYS A 210 -15.32 14.64 -21.03
C LYS A 210 -15.72 13.21 -20.76
N LYS A 211 -14.82 12.25 -21.05
CA LYS A 211 -15.10 10.81 -20.97
C LYS A 211 -13.99 10.11 -20.25
N VAL A 212 -14.36 9.14 -19.40
CA VAL A 212 -13.42 8.28 -18.67
C VAL A 212 -13.74 6.82 -18.96
N TYR A 213 -12.71 6.05 -19.23
CA TYR A 213 -12.79 4.62 -19.59
C TYR A 213 -12.04 3.80 -18.56
N LEU A 214 -12.72 2.84 -17.93
CA LEU A 214 -12.14 1.89 -16.99
C LEU A 214 -12.04 0.52 -17.62
N ASN A 215 -10.90 -0.13 -17.39
CA ASN A 215 -10.67 -1.51 -17.82
C ASN A 215 -9.93 -2.28 -16.73
N ILE A 216 -10.32 -3.54 -16.51
CA ILE A 216 -9.65 -4.47 -15.58
C ILE A 216 -9.07 -5.62 -16.38
N GLN A 217 -7.82 -5.96 -16.11
CA GLN A 217 -7.13 -7.11 -16.68
C GLN A 217 -6.55 -7.97 -15.56
N LYS A 218 -6.92 -9.24 -15.53
CA LYS A 218 -6.39 -10.23 -14.62
C LYS A 218 -5.20 -10.94 -15.26
N GLY A 219 -4.01 -10.72 -14.72
CA GLY A 219 -2.82 -11.50 -15.07
C GLY A 219 -2.60 -12.66 -14.06
N ASN A 220 -1.59 -13.49 -14.30
CA ASN A 220 -1.30 -14.67 -13.46
C ASN A 220 -1.01 -14.31 -11.99
N LYS A 221 -0.33 -13.21 -11.71
CA LYS A 221 0.06 -12.78 -10.35
C LYS A 221 -0.29 -11.33 -10.04
N ARG A 222 -0.88 -10.61 -10.97
CA ARG A 222 -1.16 -9.17 -10.86
C ARG A 222 -2.52 -8.87 -11.46
N VAL A 223 -3.19 -7.89 -10.88
CA VAL A 223 -4.38 -7.27 -11.43
C VAL A 223 -3.97 -5.90 -11.92
N THR A 224 -4.35 -5.57 -13.14
CA THR A 224 -4.11 -4.26 -13.72
C THR A 224 -5.43 -3.55 -13.91
N VAL A 225 -5.58 -2.38 -13.32
CA VAL A 225 -6.68 -1.45 -13.60
C VAL A 225 -6.13 -0.33 -14.45
N THR A 226 -6.76 -0.09 -15.58
CA THR A 226 -6.40 1.01 -16.48
C THR A 226 -7.56 1.99 -16.51
N ILE A 227 -7.27 3.24 -16.22
CA ILE A 227 -8.22 4.36 -16.27
C ILE A 227 -7.67 5.36 -17.28
N GLU A 228 -8.47 5.66 -18.29
CA GLU A 228 -8.09 6.53 -19.41
C GLU A 228 -9.11 7.65 -19.57
N ASP A 229 -8.66 8.86 -19.85
CA ASP A 229 -9.51 9.99 -20.17
C ASP A 229 -9.25 10.54 -21.59
N ASP A 230 -10.10 11.43 -22.05
CA ASP A 230 -9.98 12.16 -23.31
C ASP A 230 -9.57 13.64 -23.10
N GLY A 231 -8.96 13.95 -21.96
CA GLY A 231 -8.47 15.28 -21.59
C GLY A 231 -7.19 15.68 -22.33
N PRO A 232 -6.52 16.76 -21.88
CA PRO A 232 -5.28 17.25 -22.52
C PRO A 232 -4.05 16.37 -22.21
N GLY A 233 -4.18 15.39 -21.29
CA GLY A 233 -3.05 14.61 -20.80
C GLY A 233 -2.09 15.40 -19.91
N ILE A 234 -0.95 14.77 -19.59
CA ILE A 234 0.13 15.35 -18.80
C ILE A 234 1.43 15.21 -19.60
N PRO A 235 2.29 16.24 -19.66
CA PRO A 235 3.62 16.12 -20.28
C PRO A 235 4.47 15.07 -19.55
N GLU A 236 5.23 14.27 -20.29
CA GLU A 236 6.01 13.14 -19.74
C GLU A 236 7.04 13.57 -18.69
N ASP A 237 7.65 14.75 -18.86
CA ASP A 237 8.60 15.36 -17.93
C ASP A 237 7.96 15.68 -16.58
N GLN A 238 6.63 15.79 -16.51
CA GLN A 238 5.86 16.08 -15.30
C GLN A 238 5.31 14.83 -14.59
N TYR A 239 5.40 13.64 -15.16
CA TYR A 239 4.84 12.41 -14.57
C TYR A 239 5.31 12.14 -13.15
N LYS A 240 6.55 12.49 -12.80
CA LYS A 240 7.06 12.36 -11.43
C LYS A 240 6.58 13.47 -10.49
N ASN A 241 6.35 14.67 -11.06
CA ASN A 241 5.99 15.83 -10.25
C ASN A 241 4.51 15.82 -9.84
N VAL A 242 3.61 15.26 -10.67
CA VAL A 242 2.16 15.25 -10.41
C VAL A 242 1.75 14.39 -9.22
N PHE A 243 2.63 13.53 -8.72
CA PHE A 243 2.44 12.78 -7.48
C PHE A 243 2.87 13.55 -6.22
N LYS A 244 3.58 14.68 -6.37
CA LYS A 244 3.95 15.51 -5.22
C LYS A 244 2.70 16.19 -4.65
N PRO A 245 2.48 16.17 -3.33
CA PRO A 245 1.39 16.91 -2.71
C PRO A 245 1.38 18.38 -3.12
N PHE A 246 0.21 18.93 -3.38
CA PHE A 246 -0.03 20.34 -3.78
C PHE A 246 0.55 20.74 -5.14
N PHE A 247 1.08 19.80 -5.92
CA PHE A 247 1.56 20.08 -7.26
C PHE A 247 0.39 20.23 -8.25
N ARG A 248 0.45 21.27 -9.10
CA ARG A 248 -0.49 21.55 -10.19
C ARG A 248 0.28 22.00 -11.42
N LEU A 249 -0.10 21.48 -12.61
CA LEU A 249 0.54 21.82 -13.88
C LEU A 249 0.28 23.28 -14.27
N ASP A 250 -0.95 23.77 -14.11
CA ASP A 250 -1.37 25.12 -14.46
C ASP A 250 -1.83 25.88 -13.23
N LYS A 251 -1.08 26.91 -12.83
CA LYS A 251 -1.48 27.86 -11.78
C LYS A 251 -2.52 28.87 -12.27
N SER A 252 -2.65 29.11 -13.59
CA SER A 252 -3.48 30.17 -14.18
C SER A 252 -4.91 29.74 -14.54
N ARG A 253 -5.17 28.44 -14.76
CA ARG A 253 -6.52 27.89 -15.01
C ARG A 253 -7.34 27.63 -13.74
N SER A 254 -6.84 28.08 -12.60
CA SER A 254 -7.33 27.73 -11.26
C SER A 254 -8.68 28.34 -10.88
N LEU A 255 -9.25 29.26 -11.64
CA LEU A 255 -10.51 29.95 -11.26
C LEU A 255 -11.78 29.12 -11.52
N ASN A 256 -11.69 28.02 -12.31
CA ASN A 256 -12.85 27.19 -12.65
C ASN A 256 -12.69 25.69 -12.39
N GLN A 257 -11.49 25.21 -12.00
CA GLN A 257 -11.25 23.79 -11.73
C GLN A 257 -10.73 23.58 -10.31
N SER A 258 -11.64 23.18 -9.45
CA SER A 258 -11.47 22.96 -8.01
C SER A 258 -10.67 21.67 -7.73
N GLY A 259 -9.37 21.80 -7.40
CA GLY A 259 -8.56 20.67 -6.94
C GLY A 259 -7.30 21.15 -6.21
N VAL A 260 -7.06 20.64 -5.00
CA VAL A 260 -5.94 21.02 -4.11
C VAL A 260 -4.58 20.48 -4.57
N GLY A 261 -4.56 19.58 -5.57
CA GLY A 261 -3.34 18.89 -5.99
C GLY A 261 -2.92 17.76 -5.04
N LEU A 262 -3.86 17.17 -4.31
CA LEU A 262 -3.62 16.03 -3.40
C LEU A 262 -4.09 14.71 -4.01
N GLY A 263 -4.97 14.71 -5.00
CA GLY A 263 -5.63 13.50 -5.52
C GLY A 263 -4.65 12.42 -5.96
N LEU A 264 -3.70 12.73 -6.85
CA LEU A 264 -2.71 11.76 -7.34
C LEU A 264 -1.70 11.34 -6.27
N ALA A 265 -1.33 12.24 -5.35
CA ALA A 265 -0.47 11.88 -4.21
C ALA A 265 -1.16 10.85 -3.29
N ILE A 266 -2.46 11.02 -3.04
CA ILE A 266 -3.29 10.05 -2.29
C ILE A 266 -3.34 8.71 -3.02
N VAL A 267 -3.52 8.72 -4.33
CA VAL A 267 -3.55 7.49 -5.14
C VAL A 267 -2.23 6.75 -5.05
N GLU A 268 -1.11 7.43 -5.23
CA GLU A 268 0.22 6.82 -5.13
C GLU A 268 0.46 6.19 -3.76
N ASP A 269 0.15 6.89 -2.68
CA ASP A 269 0.30 6.39 -1.30
C ASP A 269 -0.57 5.14 -1.05
N ILE A 270 -1.84 5.17 -1.48
CA ILE A 270 -2.76 4.04 -1.35
C ILE A 270 -2.26 2.83 -2.14
N ILE A 271 -1.91 3.00 -3.41
CA ILE A 271 -1.46 1.91 -4.28
C ILE A 271 -0.15 1.30 -3.76
N ASN A 272 0.82 2.13 -3.39
CA ASN A 272 2.09 1.68 -2.80
C ASN A 272 1.88 0.92 -1.50
N SER A 273 0.98 1.38 -0.63
CA SER A 273 0.64 0.70 0.62
C SER A 273 -0.09 -0.64 0.42
N HIS A 274 -0.64 -0.91 -0.76
CA HIS A 274 -1.18 -2.21 -1.17
C HIS A 274 -0.13 -3.08 -1.89
N GLY A 275 1.13 -2.62 -2.00
CA GLY A 275 2.19 -3.32 -2.74
C GLY A 275 2.01 -3.27 -4.25
N GLY A 276 1.17 -2.35 -4.74
CA GLY A 276 0.97 -2.04 -6.14
C GLY A 276 2.01 -1.06 -6.68
N ASN A 277 1.85 -0.71 -7.94
CA ASN A 277 2.63 0.34 -8.61
C ASN A 277 1.69 1.14 -9.51
N ILE A 278 1.92 2.43 -9.62
CA ILE A 278 1.15 3.33 -10.48
C ILE A 278 2.04 3.84 -11.62
N GLN A 279 1.52 3.85 -12.82
CA GLN A 279 2.20 4.33 -14.02
C GLN A 279 1.29 5.27 -14.80
N LEU A 280 1.85 6.37 -15.26
CA LEU A 280 1.19 7.31 -16.15
C LEU A 280 1.65 7.06 -17.58
N GLY A 281 0.76 7.30 -18.52
CA GLY A 281 1.03 7.17 -19.95
C GLY A 281 0.04 8.00 -20.77
N LYS A 282 0.21 8.00 -22.07
CA LYS A 282 -0.71 8.65 -22.99
C LYS A 282 -1.91 7.71 -23.26
N SER A 283 -3.11 8.22 -23.08
CA SER A 283 -4.35 7.51 -23.41
C SER A 283 -4.51 7.33 -24.91
N LYS A 284 -5.13 6.23 -25.32
CA LYS A 284 -5.56 6.02 -26.72
C LYS A 284 -6.65 7.00 -27.15
N TYR A 285 -7.25 7.71 -26.20
CA TYR A 285 -8.24 8.77 -26.42
C TYR A 285 -7.63 10.17 -26.38
N ASN A 286 -6.30 10.30 -26.50
CA ASN A 286 -5.48 11.52 -26.47
C ASN A 286 -5.31 12.18 -25.08
N GLY A 287 -5.89 11.68 -24.03
CA GLY A 287 -5.77 12.16 -22.66
C GLY A 287 -4.69 11.45 -21.85
N LEU A 288 -4.93 11.34 -20.52
CA LEU A 288 -4.07 10.63 -19.59
C LEU A 288 -4.49 9.16 -19.45
N GLN A 289 -3.50 8.28 -19.43
CA GLN A 289 -3.66 6.91 -18.99
C GLN A 289 -3.03 6.73 -17.61
N VAL A 290 -3.78 6.18 -16.66
CA VAL A 290 -3.32 5.76 -15.34
C VAL A 290 -3.45 4.25 -15.26
N LYS A 291 -2.34 3.59 -14.96
CA LYS A 291 -2.28 2.13 -14.93
C LYS A 291 -1.73 1.64 -13.60
#